data_8f5a61cecba67b1948af5781b47b8195
#
_entry.id   8f5a61cecba67b1948af5781b47b8195
#
_cell.length_a   1.000
_cell.length_b   1.000
_cell.length_c   1.000
_cell.angle_alpha   90.00
_cell.angle_beta   90.00
_cell.angle_gamma   90.00
#
_symmetry.space_group_name_H-M   'P 1'
#
loop_
_entity.id
_entity.type
_entity.pdbx_description
1 polymer ?
#
loop_
_entity_poly.entity_id
_entity_poly.type
_entity_poly.pdbx_seq_one_letter_code
_entity_poly.pdbx_strand_id
1 'polypeptide(L)'
;GLVINDENTDLTRYLANELDKGTVPSGQYIRLKEDYPNQATSFPRLCNYYMTFNMSPSGPEAFKDVRVRHALAYAIDRSVITEKILQAGQINAFTFTPGATAGFDVPSVAFGRMTQDERNAKAVELLSEAGYGPSNPLKFEYLYNTSEGHKKIAIAAQQMWKETLGVEATLANQEWKTFLKTRGGQGFELARGAWCGDYNEASTFLDLLTTPSGYNDGKYSNAEVDQLMLDARTMSDASGNYTRIEEILANEMPVIPIYHYAGVFMLKTNVKGWPYNNVEQNVYSRNLYKIAQ
;
A
#
# COMPACT_ATOMS: atom_id res chain seq x y z
N GLY A 1 -11.63 -22.46 -11.53
CA GLY A 1 -10.25 -22.03 -11.28
C GLY A 1 -9.55 -22.94 -10.30
N LEU A 2 -8.23 -22.99 -10.36
CA LEU A 2 -7.41 -23.69 -9.38
C LEU A 2 -6.89 -22.67 -8.38
N VAL A 3 -6.83 -23.01 -7.09
CA VAL A 3 -6.19 -22.20 -6.04
C VAL A 3 -4.78 -22.75 -5.83
N ILE A 4 -3.78 -21.94 -6.16
CA ILE A 4 -2.36 -22.29 -6.01
C ILE A 4 -1.74 -21.19 -5.15
N ASN A 5 -1.26 -21.55 -3.95
CA ASN A 5 -0.77 -20.57 -2.97
C ASN A 5 0.70 -20.17 -3.20
N ASP A 6 1.47 -20.99 -3.90
CA ASP A 6 2.88 -20.71 -4.22
C ASP A 6 2.99 -20.09 -5.61
N GLU A 7 3.48 -18.85 -5.69
CA GLU A 7 3.60 -18.07 -6.92
C GLU A 7 4.53 -18.72 -7.96
N ASN A 8 5.60 -19.40 -7.53
CA ASN A 8 6.54 -20.06 -8.43
C ASN A 8 5.94 -21.35 -9.00
N THR A 9 5.18 -22.10 -8.20
CA THR A 9 4.44 -23.27 -8.66
C THR A 9 3.37 -22.86 -9.68
N ASP A 10 2.64 -21.76 -9.44
CA ASP A 10 1.65 -21.22 -10.40
C ASP A 10 2.32 -20.86 -11.73
N LEU A 11 3.42 -20.09 -11.68
CA LEU A 11 4.16 -19.73 -12.89
C LEU A 11 4.68 -20.99 -13.64
N THR A 12 5.24 -21.97 -12.93
CA THR A 12 5.74 -23.22 -13.54
C THR A 12 4.65 -23.94 -14.30
N ARG A 13 3.47 -24.06 -13.71
CA ARG A 13 2.30 -24.69 -14.36
C ARG A 13 1.77 -23.90 -15.54
N TYR A 14 1.79 -22.57 -15.47
CA TYR A 14 1.47 -21.70 -16.60
C TYR A 14 2.44 -21.92 -17.76
N LEU A 15 3.74 -21.98 -17.50
CA LEU A 15 4.76 -22.23 -18.53
C LEU A 15 4.65 -23.62 -19.14
N ALA A 16 4.23 -24.61 -18.33
CA ALA A 16 3.92 -25.97 -18.79
C ALA A 16 2.60 -26.10 -19.60
N ASN A 17 1.90 -24.99 -19.87
CA ASN A 17 0.60 -24.93 -20.54
C ASN A 17 -0.56 -25.62 -19.80
N GLU A 18 -0.43 -25.79 -18.49
CA GLU A 18 -1.51 -26.32 -17.63
C GLU A 18 -2.51 -25.25 -17.21
N LEU A 19 -2.12 -23.97 -17.30
CA LEU A 19 -2.93 -22.82 -16.92
C LEU A 19 -3.00 -21.81 -18.07
N ASP A 20 -4.17 -21.20 -18.23
CA ASP A 20 -4.39 -20.11 -19.20
C ASP A 20 -3.98 -18.74 -18.65
N LYS A 21 -4.06 -18.57 -17.32
CA LYS A 21 -3.61 -17.41 -16.58
C LYS A 21 -2.70 -17.87 -15.43
N GLY A 22 -1.59 -17.19 -15.25
CA GLY A 22 -0.62 -17.45 -14.18
C GLY A 22 -0.26 -16.20 -13.43
N THR A 23 0.23 -16.38 -12.21
CA THR A 23 0.78 -15.33 -11.35
C THR A 23 2.19 -14.96 -11.81
N VAL A 24 2.56 -13.70 -11.66
CA VAL A 24 3.95 -13.24 -11.81
C VAL A 24 4.56 -13.14 -10.40
N PRO A 25 5.55 -13.96 -10.06
CA PRO A 25 6.21 -13.85 -8.77
C PRO A 25 6.93 -12.51 -8.60
N SER A 26 6.98 -12.03 -7.35
CA SER A 26 7.60 -10.75 -7.01
C SER A 26 9.05 -10.66 -7.52
N GLY A 27 9.37 -9.58 -8.24
CA GLY A 27 10.68 -9.31 -8.83
C GLY A 27 10.94 -10.03 -10.17
N GLN A 28 9.97 -10.75 -10.74
CA GLN A 28 10.16 -11.48 -12.01
C GLN A 28 9.47 -10.84 -13.22
N TYR A 29 8.71 -9.76 -13.03
CA TYR A 29 7.93 -9.19 -14.13
C TYR A 29 8.80 -8.72 -15.31
N ILE A 30 9.91 -8.04 -15.07
CA ILE A 30 10.77 -7.50 -16.14
C ILE A 30 11.25 -8.65 -17.02
N ARG A 31 11.84 -9.69 -16.42
CA ARG A 31 12.30 -10.89 -17.15
C ARG A 31 11.17 -11.57 -17.93
N LEU A 32 10.02 -11.78 -17.27
CA LEU A 32 8.87 -12.42 -17.93
C LEU A 32 8.29 -11.55 -19.05
N LYS A 33 8.39 -10.23 -18.94
CA LYS A 33 7.97 -9.31 -20.00
C LYS A 33 8.90 -9.36 -21.21
N GLU A 34 10.20 -9.57 -20.99
CA GLU A 34 11.18 -9.77 -22.05
C GLU A 34 11.00 -11.13 -22.74
N ASP A 35 10.85 -12.21 -21.95
CA ASP A 35 10.69 -13.58 -22.46
C ASP A 35 9.33 -13.80 -23.14
N TYR A 36 8.26 -13.16 -22.62
CA TYR A 36 6.86 -13.34 -23.05
C TYR A 36 6.14 -11.99 -23.23
N PRO A 37 6.57 -11.11 -24.17
CA PRO A 37 6.12 -9.72 -24.28
C PRO A 37 4.60 -9.55 -24.48
N ASN A 38 3.95 -10.54 -25.10
CA ASN A 38 2.52 -10.53 -25.38
C ASN A 38 1.67 -11.27 -24.32
N GLN A 39 2.30 -11.83 -23.29
CA GLN A 39 1.63 -12.61 -22.26
C GLN A 39 1.77 -11.96 -20.87
N ALA A 40 2.94 -11.36 -20.55
CA ALA A 40 3.15 -10.65 -19.30
C ALA A 40 2.49 -9.27 -19.35
N THR A 41 1.60 -9.01 -18.39
CA THR A 41 0.78 -7.79 -18.31
C THR A 41 0.94 -7.13 -16.96
N SER A 42 1.04 -5.80 -16.97
CA SER A 42 0.94 -4.93 -15.79
C SER A 42 0.06 -3.74 -16.10
N PHE A 43 -0.84 -3.36 -15.20
CA PHE A 43 -1.70 -2.19 -15.30
C PHE A 43 -2.06 -1.64 -13.91
N PRO A 44 -2.41 -0.36 -13.77
CA PRO A 44 -2.82 0.21 -12.49
C PRO A 44 -4.01 -0.55 -11.89
N ARG A 45 -3.97 -0.73 -10.57
CA ARG A 45 -5.02 -1.39 -9.81
C ARG A 45 -5.60 -0.46 -8.76
N LEU A 46 -6.89 -0.57 -8.50
CA LEU A 46 -7.58 0.19 -7.47
C LEU A 46 -7.29 -0.39 -6.07
N CYS A 47 -6.02 -0.38 -5.69
CA CYS A 47 -5.55 -0.87 -4.40
C CYS A 47 -4.34 -0.07 -3.91
N ASN A 48 -4.22 0.09 -2.58
CA ASN A 48 -3.08 0.71 -1.93
C ASN A 48 -2.36 -0.26 -0.98
N TYR A 49 -1.08 -0.01 -0.75
CA TYR A 49 -0.28 -0.60 0.32
C TYR A 49 0.22 0.51 1.24
N TYR A 50 0.01 0.34 2.52
CA TYR A 50 0.39 1.32 3.53
C TYR A 50 0.86 0.65 4.82
N MET A 51 1.39 1.44 5.74
CA MET A 51 1.62 1.05 7.13
C MET A 51 0.73 1.92 8.01
N THR A 52 0.06 1.34 8.99
CA THR A 52 -0.82 2.06 9.92
C THR A 52 -0.19 2.14 11.30
N PHE A 53 -0.19 3.34 11.87
CA PHE A 53 0.23 3.57 13.25
C PHE A 53 -0.90 3.22 14.22
N ASN A 54 -0.56 2.61 15.34
CA ASN A 54 -1.51 2.49 16.44
C ASN A 54 -1.47 3.76 17.31
N MET A 55 -2.45 4.62 17.12
CA MET A 55 -2.62 5.86 17.89
C MET A 55 -3.66 5.72 19.01
N SER A 56 -4.19 4.50 19.24
CA SER A 56 -5.09 4.21 20.35
C SER A 56 -4.37 4.38 21.70
N PRO A 57 -5.11 4.39 22.81
CA PRO A 57 -4.50 4.41 24.14
C PRO A 57 -3.51 3.26 24.43
N SER A 58 -3.64 2.13 23.71
CA SER A 58 -2.73 0.98 23.83
C SER A 58 -1.49 1.08 22.92
N GLY A 59 -1.48 2.02 21.97
CA GLY A 59 -0.35 2.22 21.07
C GLY A 59 0.81 2.99 21.71
N PRO A 60 2.00 2.95 21.09
CA PRO A 60 3.17 3.69 21.57
C PRO A 60 2.90 5.19 21.67
N GLU A 61 3.32 5.81 22.78
CA GLU A 61 3.17 7.25 22.97
C GLU A 61 3.88 8.05 21.88
N ALA A 62 5.03 7.54 21.41
CA ALA A 62 5.77 8.12 20.29
C ALA A 62 4.92 8.32 19.02
N PHE A 63 3.98 7.43 18.74
CA PHE A 63 3.16 7.52 17.52
C PHE A 63 2.01 8.54 17.62
N LYS A 64 1.77 9.11 18.79
CA LYS A 64 0.86 10.26 18.95
C LYS A 64 1.50 11.56 18.49
N ASP A 65 2.84 11.65 18.48
CA ASP A 65 3.57 12.78 17.95
C ASP A 65 3.65 12.72 16.42
N VAL A 66 3.06 13.70 15.76
CA VAL A 66 3.04 13.79 14.29
C VAL A 66 4.46 13.87 13.68
N ARG A 67 5.42 14.45 14.40
CA ARG A 67 6.82 14.55 13.95
C ARG A 67 7.46 13.17 13.80
N VAL A 68 7.17 12.26 14.73
CA VAL A 68 7.62 10.86 14.67
C VAL A 68 7.01 10.14 13.47
N ARG A 69 5.70 10.31 13.23
CA ARG A 69 5.02 9.68 12.10
C ARG A 69 5.58 10.17 10.75
N HIS A 70 5.80 11.48 10.64
CA HIS A 70 6.45 12.06 9.47
C HIS A 70 7.89 11.56 9.27
N ALA A 71 8.69 11.53 10.34
CA ALA A 71 10.07 11.04 10.27
C ALA A 71 10.14 9.61 9.71
N LEU A 72 9.30 8.72 10.23
CA LEU A 72 9.22 7.33 9.75
C LEU A 72 8.72 7.23 8.30
N ALA A 73 7.76 8.08 7.91
CA ALA A 73 7.23 8.11 6.54
C ALA A 73 8.24 8.65 5.51
N TYR A 74 9.02 9.66 5.89
CA TYR A 74 9.99 10.33 5.02
C TYR A 74 11.23 9.48 4.79
N ALA A 75 11.66 8.72 5.78
CA ALA A 75 12.80 7.82 5.67
C ALA A 75 12.58 6.61 4.74
N ILE A 76 11.34 6.34 4.31
CA ILE A 76 11.06 5.26 3.36
C ILE A 76 11.33 5.72 1.92
N ASP A 77 12.34 5.14 1.28
CA ASP A 77 12.53 5.25 -0.16
C ASP A 77 11.59 4.28 -0.90
N ARG A 78 10.52 4.84 -1.42
CA ARG A 78 9.49 4.09 -2.13
C ARG A 78 10.01 3.49 -3.43
N SER A 79 10.95 4.16 -4.09
CA SER A 79 11.54 3.68 -5.36
C SER A 79 12.35 2.40 -5.16
N VAL A 80 13.03 2.25 -4.02
CA VAL A 80 13.68 0.97 -3.67
C VAL A 80 12.65 -0.16 -3.60
N ILE A 81 11.48 0.12 -3.01
CA ILE A 81 10.42 -0.89 -2.88
C ILE A 81 9.81 -1.22 -4.24
N THR A 82 9.41 -0.21 -5.02
CA THR A 82 8.66 -0.42 -6.27
C THR A 82 9.55 -0.84 -7.44
N GLU A 83 10.76 -0.28 -7.56
CA GLU A 83 11.64 -0.46 -8.71
C GLU A 83 12.73 -1.51 -8.49
N LYS A 84 13.13 -1.79 -7.24
CA LYS A 84 14.19 -2.77 -6.95
C LYS A 84 13.67 -4.07 -6.35
N ILE A 85 12.60 -4.02 -5.54
CA ILE A 85 12.04 -5.20 -4.88
C ILE A 85 10.88 -5.79 -5.67
N LEU A 86 9.88 -4.97 -6.03
CA LEU A 86 8.64 -5.44 -6.67
C LEU A 86 8.75 -5.51 -8.19
N GLN A 87 9.29 -4.50 -8.83
CA GLN A 87 9.62 -4.44 -10.27
C GLN A 87 8.45 -4.78 -11.23
N ALA A 88 7.22 -4.41 -10.86
CA ALA A 88 6.05 -4.85 -11.63
C ALA A 88 5.07 -3.71 -11.98
N GLY A 89 5.56 -2.45 -11.97
CA GLY A 89 4.76 -1.28 -12.35
C GLY A 89 3.91 -0.71 -11.22
N GLN A 90 4.20 -1.06 -9.96
CA GLN A 90 3.64 -0.37 -8.79
C GLN A 90 4.07 1.10 -8.81
N ILE A 91 3.18 1.98 -8.37
CA ILE A 91 3.38 3.43 -8.36
C ILE A 91 3.70 3.87 -6.93
N ASN A 92 4.78 4.64 -6.75
CA ASN A 92 5.11 5.26 -5.45
C ASN A 92 3.92 6.05 -4.93
N ALA A 93 3.47 5.77 -3.70
CA ALA A 93 2.33 6.44 -3.10
C ALA A 93 2.78 7.52 -2.10
N PHE A 94 2.22 8.71 -2.28
CA PHE A 94 2.34 9.85 -1.36
C PHE A 94 0.96 10.28 -0.85
N THR A 95 -0.11 9.70 -1.40
CA THR A 95 -1.50 9.83 -0.97
C THR A 95 -2.05 8.45 -0.64
N PHE A 96 -3.14 8.40 0.14
CA PHE A 96 -3.77 7.15 0.53
C PHE A 96 -4.61 6.56 -0.61
N THR A 97 -5.37 7.41 -1.31
CA THR A 97 -6.20 7.01 -2.46
C THR A 97 -5.34 6.81 -3.71
N PRO A 98 -5.49 5.68 -4.44
CA PRO A 98 -4.80 5.47 -5.71
C PRO A 98 -5.21 6.47 -6.79
N GLY A 99 -4.23 6.97 -7.56
CA GLY A 99 -4.49 7.90 -8.67
C GLY A 99 -5.27 7.31 -9.86
N ALA A 100 -5.50 5.99 -9.86
CA ALA A 100 -6.37 5.33 -10.84
C ALA A 100 -7.86 5.41 -10.47
N THR A 101 -8.22 6.02 -9.33
CA THR A 101 -9.58 6.17 -8.85
C THR A 101 -10.33 7.18 -9.72
N ALA A 102 -11.54 6.83 -10.16
CA ALA A 102 -12.36 7.70 -11.00
C ALA A 102 -12.83 8.96 -10.23
N GLY A 103 -12.95 10.08 -10.96
CA GLY A 103 -13.49 11.33 -10.40
C GLY A 103 -12.65 11.94 -9.26
N PHE A 104 -11.37 11.56 -9.17
CA PHE A 104 -10.45 12.05 -8.14
C PHE A 104 -9.11 12.46 -8.75
N ASP A 105 -8.71 13.70 -8.49
CA ASP A 105 -7.39 14.21 -8.84
C ASP A 105 -6.47 14.14 -7.61
N VAL A 106 -5.42 13.31 -7.71
CA VAL A 106 -4.45 13.14 -6.63
C VAL A 106 -3.77 14.47 -6.32
N PRO A 107 -3.87 15.00 -5.08
CA PRO A 107 -3.22 16.25 -4.73
C PRO A 107 -1.70 16.10 -4.71
N SER A 108 -1.03 17.17 -5.12
CA SER A 108 0.44 17.26 -5.02
C SER A 108 0.83 17.61 -3.59
N VAL A 109 1.03 16.60 -2.75
CA VAL A 109 1.44 16.79 -1.35
C VAL A 109 2.92 17.16 -1.21
N ALA A 110 3.25 17.94 -0.18
CA ALA A 110 4.58 18.55 -0.02
C ALA A 110 5.71 17.50 -0.02
N PHE A 111 5.59 16.45 0.79
CA PHE A 111 6.64 15.43 0.89
C PHE A 111 6.80 14.57 -0.37
N GLY A 112 5.77 14.50 -1.23
CA GLY A 112 5.84 13.83 -2.52
C GLY A 112 6.65 14.58 -3.57
N ARG A 113 6.85 15.90 -3.39
CA ARG A 113 7.68 16.75 -4.28
C ARG A 113 9.16 16.78 -3.90
N MET A 114 9.50 16.32 -2.70
CA MET A 114 10.88 16.28 -2.20
C MET A 114 11.66 15.12 -2.84
N THR A 115 12.94 15.30 -3.05
CA THR A 115 13.87 14.18 -3.32
C THR A 115 13.98 13.27 -2.09
N GLN A 116 14.52 12.06 -2.24
CA GLN A 116 14.71 11.18 -1.08
C GLN A 116 15.73 11.76 -0.10
N ASP A 117 16.77 12.41 -0.58
CA ASP A 117 17.77 13.05 0.29
C ASP A 117 17.18 14.19 1.13
N GLU A 118 16.32 15.02 0.53
CA GLU A 118 15.59 16.07 1.27
C GLU A 118 14.62 15.46 2.30
N ARG A 119 13.91 14.37 1.95
CA ARG A 119 13.07 13.63 2.90
C ARG A 119 13.89 13.06 4.05
N ASN A 120 15.04 12.44 3.76
CA ASN A 120 15.91 11.87 4.79
C ASN A 120 16.43 12.95 5.74
N ALA A 121 16.89 14.08 5.23
CA ALA A 121 17.32 15.21 6.05
C ALA A 121 16.20 15.72 6.96
N LYS A 122 15.00 15.91 6.41
CA LYS A 122 13.82 16.34 7.18
C LYS A 122 13.37 15.29 8.20
N ALA A 123 13.48 14.00 7.87
CA ALA A 123 13.17 12.91 8.79
C ALA A 123 14.08 12.94 10.04
N VAL A 124 15.38 13.15 9.85
CA VAL A 124 16.35 13.26 10.95
C VAL A 124 16.02 14.47 11.82
N GLU A 125 15.75 15.65 11.23
CA GLU A 125 15.34 16.85 11.94
C GLU A 125 14.11 16.61 12.82
N LEU A 126 13.03 16.12 12.22
CA LEU A 126 11.75 15.88 12.91
C LEU A 126 11.87 14.86 14.05
N LEU A 127 12.63 13.79 13.84
CA LEU A 127 12.82 12.76 14.88
C LEU A 127 13.64 13.32 16.05
N SER A 128 14.67 14.15 15.76
CA SER A 128 15.46 14.84 16.77
C SER A 128 14.63 15.83 17.58
N GLU A 129 13.77 16.64 16.93
CA GLU A 129 12.84 17.56 17.59
C GLU A 129 11.83 16.84 18.49
N ALA A 130 11.48 15.57 18.16
CA ALA A 130 10.64 14.72 18.97
C ALA A 130 11.40 14.05 20.15
N GLY A 131 12.72 14.31 20.28
CA GLY A 131 13.54 13.81 21.40
C GLY A 131 14.15 12.44 21.17
N TYR A 132 14.13 11.92 19.94
CA TYR A 132 14.75 10.64 19.58
C TYR A 132 16.02 10.85 18.77
N GLY A 133 16.96 9.91 18.87
CA GLY A 133 18.25 9.95 18.19
C GLY A 133 19.22 8.90 18.73
N PRO A 134 20.53 9.00 18.44
CA PRO A 134 21.50 7.97 18.81
C PRO A 134 21.60 7.67 20.32
N SER A 135 21.38 8.66 21.16
CA SER A 135 21.39 8.51 22.65
C SER A 135 20.03 8.01 23.21
N ASN A 136 18.97 8.14 22.45
CA ASN A 136 17.61 7.72 22.81
C ASN A 136 16.89 7.17 21.57
N PRO A 137 17.25 5.98 21.06
CA PRO A 137 16.69 5.46 19.84
C PRO A 137 15.21 5.13 19.99
N LEU A 138 14.42 5.51 18.98
CA LEU A 138 13.03 5.08 18.88
C LEU A 138 12.99 3.56 18.66
N LYS A 139 12.16 2.85 19.44
CA LYS A 139 11.99 1.39 19.34
C LYS A 139 10.52 1.06 19.15
N PHE A 140 10.23 0.15 18.20
CA PHE A 140 8.86 -0.36 17.98
C PHE A 140 8.87 -1.69 17.21
N GLU A 141 7.72 -2.38 17.27
CA GLU A 141 7.46 -3.56 16.47
C GLU A 141 6.71 -3.19 15.17
N TYR A 142 7.18 -3.69 14.03
CA TYR A 142 6.46 -3.66 12.76
C TYR A 142 5.88 -5.04 12.43
N LEU A 143 4.55 -5.13 12.50
CA LEU A 143 3.77 -6.34 12.27
C LEU A 143 3.28 -6.42 10.81
N TYR A 144 3.48 -7.58 10.16
CA TYR A 144 2.93 -7.86 8.83
C TYR A 144 2.34 -9.28 8.75
N ASN A 145 1.42 -9.52 7.82
CA ASN A 145 0.94 -10.87 7.57
C ASN A 145 1.95 -11.67 6.74
N THR A 146 2.07 -12.97 7.03
CA THR A 146 3.05 -13.87 6.42
C THR A 146 2.92 -13.88 4.89
N SER A 147 3.98 -13.44 4.22
CA SER A 147 4.16 -13.42 2.77
C SER A 147 5.61 -13.05 2.47
N GLU A 148 6.24 -13.68 1.49
CA GLU A 148 7.61 -13.35 1.10
C GLU A 148 7.73 -11.92 0.55
N GLY A 149 6.73 -11.43 -0.18
CA GLY A 149 6.70 -10.04 -0.65
C GLY A 149 6.64 -9.05 0.51
N HIS A 150 5.78 -9.28 1.51
CA HIS A 150 5.67 -8.40 2.69
C HIS A 150 6.92 -8.43 3.54
N LYS A 151 7.56 -9.61 3.68
CA LYS A 151 8.83 -9.77 4.39
C LYS A 151 9.95 -8.94 3.76
N LYS A 152 10.09 -8.99 2.43
CA LYS A 152 11.09 -8.18 1.71
C LYS A 152 10.89 -6.68 1.95
N ILE A 153 9.65 -6.21 1.89
CA ILE A 153 9.30 -4.80 2.15
C ILE A 153 9.59 -4.44 3.61
N ALA A 154 9.24 -5.29 4.56
CA ALA A 154 9.47 -5.06 5.98
C ALA A 154 10.97 -4.96 6.31
N ILE A 155 11.79 -5.84 5.75
CA ILE A 155 13.26 -5.80 5.90
C ILE A 155 13.84 -4.51 5.29
N ALA A 156 13.38 -4.11 4.10
CA ALA A 156 13.84 -2.87 3.48
C ALA A 156 13.47 -1.64 4.31
N ALA A 157 12.24 -1.55 4.80
CA ALA A 157 11.78 -0.46 5.66
C ALA A 157 12.58 -0.40 6.98
N GLN A 158 12.78 -1.55 7.64
CA GLN A 158 13.60 -1.66 8.85
C GLN A 158 15.02 -1.12 8.62
N GLN A 159 15.65 -1.50 7.49
CA GLN A 159 16.99 -1.06 7.14
C GLN A 159 17.04 0.45 6.88
N MET A 160 16.08 1.00 6.11
CA MET A 160 15.97 2.44 5.86
C MET A 160 15.83 3.24 7.15
N TRP A 161 14.96 2.82 8.07
CA TRP A 161 14.80 3.48 9.38
C TRP A 161 16.08 3.40 10.22
N LYS A 162 16.75 2.25 10.20
CA LYS A 162 18.00 2.06 10.94
C LYS A 162 19.11 2.95 10.39
N GLU A 163 19.30 2.98 9.07
CA GLU A 163 20.39 3.73 8.42
C GLU A 163 20.17 5.24 8.48
N THR A 164 18.92 5.69 8.25
CA THR A 164 18.60 7.13 8.20
C THR A 164 18.39 7.71 9.60
N LEU A 165 17.73 7.00 10.49
CA LEU A 165 17.20 7.54 11.75
C LEU A 165 17.81 6.90 13.01
N GLY A 166 18.54 5.80 12.87
CA GLY A 166 18.99 5.02 14.03
C GLY A 166 17.88 4.30 14.79
N VAL A 167 16.70 4.14 14.16
CA VAL A 167 15.53 3.48 14.75
C VAL A 167 15.78 1.97 14.91
N GLU A 168 15.33 1.41 16.03
CA GLU A 168 15.39 -0.02 16.32
C GLU A 168 14.00 -0.65 16.13
N ALA A 169 13.60 -0.89 14.88
CA ALA A 169 12.36 -1.59 14.58
C ALA A 169 12.58 -3.12 14.66
N THR A 170 11.71 -3.83 15.37
CA THR A 170 11.63 -5.29 15.35
C THR A 170 10.55 -5.74 14.35
N LEU A 171 10.78 -6.87 13.68
CA LEU A 171 9.84 -7.39 12.70
C LEU A 171 9.08 -8.59 13.28
N ALA A 172 7.75 -8.55 13.18
CA ALA A 172 6.87 -9.67 13.55
C ALA A 172 5.96 -10.03 12.37
N ASN A 173 5.65 -11.31 12.21
CA ASN A 173 4.68 -11.76 11.23
C ASN A 173 3.68 -12.72 11.84
N GLN A 174 2.47 -12.72 11.30
CA GLN A 174 1.37 -13.59 11.70
C GLN A 174 0.66 -14.16 10.49
N GLU A 175 0.07 -15.34 10.66
CA GLU A 175 -0.87 -15.90 9.69
C GLU A 175 -2.06 -14.94 9.49
N TRP A 176 -2.65 -14.92 8.29
CA TRP A 176 -3.62 -13.90 7.87
C TRP A 176 -4.77 -13.67 8.85
N LYS A 177 -5.43 -14.75 9.32
CA LYS A 177 -6.58 -14.62 10.23
C LYS A 177 -6.17 -14.06 11.60
N THR A 178 -5.02 -14.51 12.12
CA THR A 178 -4.45 -14.02 13.36
C THR A 178 -4.05 -12.55 13.22
N PHE A 179 -3.39 -12.19 12.12
CA PHE A 179 -3.02 -10.83 11.79
C PHE A 179 -4.22 -9.88 11.78
N LEU A 180 -5.30 -10.25 11.10
CA LEU A 180 -6.52 -9.44 11.06
C LEU A 180 -7.13 -9.23 12.46
N LYS A 181 -7.17 -10.30 13.28
CA LYS A 181 -7.66 -10.21 14.66
C LYS A 181 -6.78 -9.30 15.52
N THR A 182 -5.45 -9.45 15.42
CA THR A 182 -4.48 -8.65 16.16
C THR A 182 -4.60 -7.17 15.77
N ARG A 183 -4.65 -6.87 14.47
CA ARG A 183 -4.76 -5.51 13.96
C ARG A 183 -6.09 -4.86 14.34
N GLY A 184 -7.22 -5.53 14.12
CA GLY A 184 -8.55 -5.02 14.49
C GLY A 184 -8.75 -4.86 16.01
N GLY A 185 -8.02 -5.64 16.83
CA GLY A 185 -7.98 -5.51 18.28
C GLY A 185 -6.93 -4.55 18.83
N GLN A 186 -6.26 -3.76 17.97
CA GLN A 186 -5.18 -2.82 18.32
C GLN A 186 -4.00 -3.46 19.07
N GLY A 187 -3.75 -4.76 18.86
CA GLY A 187 -2.63 -5.51 19.44
C GLY A 187 -1.33 -5.36 18.64
N PHE A 188 -1.05 -4.20 18.07
CA PHE A 188 0.14 -3.90 17.28
C PHE A 188 0.67 -2.50 17.60
N GLU A 189 1.89 -2.20 17.19
CA GLU A 189 2.46 -0.85 17.28
C GLU A 189 2.43 -0.17 15.90
N LEU A 190 3.15 -0.68 14.92
CA LEU A 190 3.02 -0.34 13.51
C LEU A 190 2.60 -1.59 12.75
N ALA A 191 1.61 -1.52 11.87
CA ALA A 191 1.17 -2.69 11.11
C ALA A 191 1.07 -2.42 9.61
N ARG A 192 1.36 -3.45 8.82
CA ARG A 192 1.08 -3.45 7.39
C ARG A 192 -0.41 -3.31 7.14
N GLY A 193 -0.79 -2.52 6.14
CA GLY A 193 -2.15 -2.39 5.63
C GLY A 193 -2.20 -2.48 4.11
N ALA A 194 -3.36 -2.82 3.59
CA ALA A 194 -3.74 -2.66 2.19
C ALA A 194 -5.26 -2.61 2.10
N TRP A 195 -5.74 -1.88 1.11
CA TRP A 195 -7.14 -1.88 0.74
C TRP A 195 -7.28 -1.95 -0.78
N CYS A 196 -8.26 -2.70 -1.25
CA CYS A 196 -8.69 -2.65 -2.63
C CYS A 196 -10.11 -2.07 -2.66
N GLY A 197 -10.35 -1.08 -3.51
CA GLY A 197 -11.64 -0.43 -3.58
C GLY A 197 -12.77 -1.39 -3.90
N ASP A 198 -13.87 -1.29 -3.16
CA ASP A 198 -15.10 -2.06 -3.41
C ASP A 198 -15.86 -1.49 -4.62
N TYR A 199 -15.58 -0.23 -4.95
CA TYR A 199 -16.10 0.50 -6.10
C TYR A 199 -15.09 1.58 -6.52
N ASN A 200 -15.22 2.11 -7.74
CA ASN A 200 -14.26 3.05 -8.33
C ASN A 200 -14.58 4.50 -7.96
N GLU A 201 -14.34 4.87 -6.70
CA GLU A 201 -14.52 6.22 -6.16
C GLU A 201 -13.69 6.37 -4.88
N ALA A 202 -13.23 7.60 -4.54
CA ALA A 202 -12.25 7.84 -3.47
C ALA A 202 -12.76 7.47 -2.07
N SER A 203 -14.06 7.58 -1.82
CA SER A 203 -14.64 7.30 -0.51
C SER A 203 -14.39 5.86 -0.04
N THR A 204 -14.26 4.88 -0.96
CA THR A 204 -13.94 3.48 -0.60
C THR A 204 -12.60 3.35 0.15
N PHE A 205 -11.69 4.31 -0.04
CA PHE A 205 -10.41 4.40 0.67
C PHE A 205 -10.50 5.32 1.89
N LEU A 206 -11.01 6.53 1.70
CA LEU A 206 -10.98 7.56 2.73
C LEU A 206 -11.89 7.25 3.93
N ASP A 207 -12.97 6.50 3.71
CA ASP A 207 -13.87 6.04 4.77
C ASP A 207 -13.16 5.14 5.81
N LEU A 208 -12.05 4.47 5.42
CA LEU A 208 -11.25 3.67 6.34
C LEU A 208 -10.62 4.49 7.47
N LEU A 209 -10.37 5.77 7.23
CA LEU A 209 -9.66 6.66 8.15
C LEU A 209 -10.61 7.63 8.88
N THR A 210 -11.93 7.50 8.71
CA THR A 210 -12.88 8.24 9.52
C THR A 210 -12.95 7.70 10.95
N THR A 211 -13.23 8.57 11.91
CA THR A 211 -13.33 8.20 13.35
C THR A 211 -14.29 7.03 13.60
N PRO A 212 -15.52 6.99 13.02
CA PRO A 212 -16.48 5.91 13.27
C PRO A 212 -16.19 4.61 12.49
N SER A 213 -15.21 4.58 11.60
CA SER A 213 -14.97 3.43 10.74
C SER A 213 -14.50 2.20 11.52
N GLY A 214 -15.13 1.06 11.27
CA GLY A 214 -14.72 -0.23 11.82
C GLY A 214 -13.38 -0.73 11.27
N TYR A 215 -12.91 -0.15 10.16
CA TYR A 215 -11.61 -0.46 9.52
C TYR A 215 -10.49 0.50 9.94
N ASN A 216 -10.79 1.51 10.76
CA ASN A 216 -9.80 2.42 11.33
C ASN A 216 -9.04 1.73 12.49
N ASP A 217 -8.20 0.77 12.13
CA ASP A 217 -7.45 -0.04 13.11
C ASP A 217 -6.47 0.81 13.92
N GLY A 218 -5.91 1.87 13.33
CA GLY A 218 -4.98 2.80 13.98
C GLY A 218 -5.65 3.80 14.93
N LYS A 219 -6.99 3.88 14.95
CA LYS A 219 -7.78 4.82 15.77
C LYS A 219 -7.42 6.29 15.54
N TYR A 220 -7.13 6.64 14.29
CA TYR A 220 -7.05 8.03 13.86
C TYR A 220 -8.39 8.73 14.08
N SER A 221 -8.37 10.00 14.45
CA SER A 221 -9.58 10.80 14.64
C SER A 221 -9.34 12.26 14.23
N ASN A 222 -10.15 12.74 13.30
CA ASN A 222 -10.14 14.12 12.86
C ASN A 222 -11.56 14.54 12.46
N ALA A 223 -12.10 15.53 13.18
CA ALA A 223 -13.48 15.99 12.97
C ALA A 223 -13.71 16.65 11.59
N GLU A 224 -12.67 17.29 10.99
CA GLU A 224 -12.77 17.86 9.64
C GLU A 224 -12.87 16.74 8.60
N VAL A 225 -12.08 15.67 8.74
CA VAL A 225 -12.15 14.48 7.86
C VAL A 225 -13.53 13.83 7.94
N ASP A 226 -14.04 13.63 9.16
CA ASP A 226 -15.36 13.04 9.38
C ASP A 226 -16.46 13.87 8.73
N GLN A 227 -16.42 15.21 8.88
CA GLN A 227 -17.40 16.11 8.30
C GLN A 227 -17.33 16.14 6.76
N LEU A 228 -16.10 16.24 6.18
CA LEU A 228 -15.92 16.23 4.74
C LEU A 228 -16.43 14.92 4.10
N MET A 229 -16.21 13.77 4.76
CA MET A 229 -16.75 12.49 4.31
C MET A 229 -18.26 12.41 4.42
N LEU A 230 -18.84 12.99 5.47
CA LEU A 230 -20.31 13.07 5.63
C LEU A 230 -20.94 13.92 4.53
N ASP A 231 -20.38 15.10 4.27
CA ASP A 231 -20.85 16.04 3.25
C ASP A 231 -20.76 15.42 1.83
N ALA A 232 -19.68 14.70 1.55
CA ALA A 232 -19.45 14.02 0.28
C ALA A 232 -20.60 13.09 -0.14
N ARG A 233 -21.30 12.48 0.82
CA ARG A 233 -22.40 11.53 0.58
C ARG A 233 -23.60 12.15 -0.15
N THR A 234 -23.75 13.46 -0.09
CA THR A 234 -24.89 14.19 -0.68
C THR A 234 -24.51 15.08 -1.86
N MET A 235 -23.20 15.15 -2.17
CA MET A 235 -22.68 15.97 -3.27
C MET A 235 -22.73 15.20 -4.59
N SER A 236 -23.00 15.90 -5.68
CA SER A 236 -22.89 15.35 -7.03
C SER A 236 -21.44 15.24 -7.50
N ASP A 237 -20.55 16.06 -6.91
CA ASP A 237 -19.11 16.03 -7.09
C ASP A 237 -18.43 16.32 -5.74
N ALA A 238 -17.77 15.32 -5.19
CA ALA A 238 -17.08 15.40 -3.91
C ALA A 238 -15.53 15.46 -4.06
N SER A 239 -15.01 15.63 -5.27
CA SER A 239 -13.57 15.62 -5.55
C SER A 239 -12.80 16.63 -4.70
N GLY A 240 -13.35 17.83 -4.48
CA GLY A 240 -12.75 18.84 -3.62
C GLY A 240 -12.62 18.41 -2.16
N ASN A 241 -13.66 17.72 -1.63
CA ASN A 241 -13.62 17.16 -0.26
C ASN A 241 -12.55 16.08 -0.16
N TYR A 242 -12.45 15.17 -1.13
CA TYR A 242 -11.46 14.10 -1.13
C TYR A 242 -10.03 14.63 -1.24
N THR A 243 -9.81 15.65 -2.09
CA THR A 243 -8.53 16.35 -2.18
C THR A 243 -8.15 16.97 -0.83
N ARG A 244 -9.08 17.65 -0.17
CA ARG A 244 -8.83 18.24 1.15
C ARG A 244 -8.54 17.20 2.23
N ILE A 245 -9.22 16.06 2.21
CA ILE A 245 -8.94 14.94 3.12
C ILE A 245 -7.52 14.42 2.91
N GLU A 246 -7.09 14.18 1.67
CA GLU A 246 -5.73 13.72 1.38
C GLU A 246 -4.66 14.72 1.84
N GLU A 247 -4.91 16.03 1.74
CA GLU A 247 -4.02 17.05 2.30
C GLU A 247 -3.94 16.96 3.83
N ILE A 248 -5.05 16.75 4.52
CA ILE A 248 -5.08 16.55 5.97
C ILE A 248 -4.31 15.27 6.33
N LEU A 249 -4.57 14.17 5.65
CA LEU A 249 -3.87 12.90 5.88
C LEU A 249 -2.36 13.01 5.63
N ALA A 250 -1.95 13.77 4.61
CA ALA A 250 -0.54 14.04 4.35
C ALA A 250 0.12 14.88 5.44
N ASN A 251 -0.62 15.80 6.08
CA ASN A 251 -0.13 16.65 7.15
C ASN A 251 -0.13 15.94 8.52
N GLU A 252 -1.06 15.02 8.77
CA GLU A 252 -1.17 14.33 10.05
C GLU A 252 -0.55 12.93 10.06
N MET A 253 -0.29 12.38 8.86
CA MET A 253 0.38 11.10 8.62
C MET A 253 -0.16 9.95 9.50
N PRO A 254 -1.47 9.68 9.53
CA PRO A 254 -2.01 8.56 10.32
C PRO A 254 -1.59 7.19 9.78
N VAL A 255 -1.24 7.15 8.52
CA VAL A 255 -0.70 6.00 7.79
C VAL A 255 0.49 6.43 6.94
N ILE A 256 1.39 5.51 6.62
CA ILE A 256 2.47 5.72 5.65
C ILE A 256 2.04 5.10 4.32
N PRO A 257 1.61 5.85 3.31
CA PRO A 257 1.40 5.33 1.97
C PRO A 257 2.73 4.85 1.38
N ILE A 258 2.77 3.65 0.84
CA ILE A 258 4.00 3.05 0.28
C ILE A 258 3.91 2.97 -1.24
N TYR A 259 2.91 2.27 -1.76
CA TYR A 259 2.67 2.20 -3.20
C TYR A 259 1.20 1.92 -3.52
N HIS A 260 0.81 2.29 -4.73
CA HIS A 260 -0.44 1.83 -5.33
C HIS A 260 -0.15 0.59 -6.18
N TYR A 261 -0.99 -0.42 -6.04
CA TYR A 261 -0.77 -1.71 -6.68
C TYR A 261 -0.88 -1.64 -8.20
N ALA A 262 -0.10 -2.49 -8.85
CA ALA A 262 -0.34 -2.91 -10.23
C ALA A 262 -0.96 -4.31 -10.26
N GLY A 263 -1.86 -4.54 -11.19
CA GLY A 263 -2.34 -5.87 -11.54
C GLY A 263 -1.33 -6.54 -12.45
N VAL A 264 -0.67 -7.58 -11.97
CA VAL A 264 0.41 -8.26 -12.69
C VAL A 264 0.08 -9.72 -12.86
N PHE A 265 0.07 -10.20 -14.10
CA PHE A 265 -0.21 -11.60 -14.40
C PHE A 265 0.34 -12.02 -15.77
N MET A 266 0.43 -13.33 -15.97
CA MET A 266 0.62 -13.97 -17.28
C MET A 266 -0.73 -14.38 -17.85
N LEU A 267 -0.97 -14.13 -19.15
CA LEU A 267 -2.18 -14.57 -19.87
C LEU A 267 -1.80 -15.14 -21.23
N LYS A 268 -2.28 -16.34 -21.55
CA LYS A 268 -2.04 -16.93 -22.87
C LYS A 268 -2.68 -16.09 -23.98
N THR A 269 -1.97 -15.93 -25.09
CA THR A 269 -2.41 -15.07 -26.20
C THR A 269 -3.69 -15.52 -26.90
N ASN A 270 -4.03 -16.80 -26.78
CA ASN A 270 -5.29 -17.37 -27.31
C ASN A 270 -6.50 -17.14 -26.38
N VAL A 271 -6.32 -16.64 -25.17
CA VAL A 271 -7.42 -16.20 -24.30
C VAL A 271 -7.88 -14.81 -24.72
N LYS A 272 -9.16 -14.67 -25.02
CA LYS A 272 -9.79 -13.41 -25.48
C LYS A 272 -10.90 -12.97 -24.51
N GLY A 273 -11.32 -11.71 -24.65
CA GLY A 273 -12.34 -11.11 -23.80
C GLY A 273 -11.84 -10.66 -22.42
N TRP A 274 -10.52 -10.67 -22.19
CA TRP A 274 -9.93 -10.15 -20.95
C TRP A 274 -9.97 -8.62 -20.92
N PRO A 275 -10.53 -8.00 -19.84
CA PRO A 275 -10.63 -6.55 -19.73
C PRO A 275 -9.32 -5.95 -19.18
N TYR A 276 -8.36 -5.61 -20.04
CA TYR A 276 -7.03 -5.15 -19.64
C TYR A 276 -7.01 -3.80 -18.90
N ASN A 277 -7.97 -2.92 -19.13
CA ASN A 277 -8.03 -1.59 -18.51
C ASN A 277 -8.99 -1.53 -17.31
N ASN A 278 -9.25 -2.66 -16.68
CA ASN A 278 -10.18 -2.76 -15.57
C ASN A 278 -9.43 -2.65 -14.23
N VAL A 279 -9.34 -1.45 -13.69
CA VAL A 279 -8.64 -1.15 -12.42
C VAL A 279 -9.24 -1.89 -11.21
N GLU A 280 -10.54 -2.22 -11.25
CA GLU A 280 -11.25 -3.01 -10.22
C GLU A 280 -11.01 -4.52 -10.37
N GLN A 281 -10.47 -4.97 -11.52
CA GLN A 281 -10.20 -6.38 -11.84
C GLN A 281 -11.44 -7.30 -11.82
N ASN A 282 -12.61 -6.76 -12.07
CA ASN A 282 -13.84 -7.52 -12.20
C ASN A 282 -13.86 -8.29 -13.53
N VAL A 283 -13.51 -9.57 -13.51
CA VAL A 283 -13.44 -10.42 -14.69
C VAL A 283 -14.56 -11.46 -14.64
N TYR A 284 -15.44 -11.39 -15.62
CA TYR A 284 -16.54 -12.34 -15.75
C TYR A 284 -16.20 -13.46 -16.73
N SER A 285 -16.15 -14.71 -16.26
CA SER A 285 -15.80 -15.87 -17.08
C SER A 285 -16.68 -16.03 -18.33
N ARG A 286 -17.94 -15.60 -18.29
CA ARG A 286 -18.88 -15.60 -19.44
C ARG A 286 -18.40 -14.78 -20.63
N ASN A 287 -17.48 -13.83 -20.41
CA ASN A 287 -16.91 -12.96 -21.46
C ASN A 287 -15.60 -13.52 -22.03
N LEU A 288 -15.04 -14.56 -21.38
CA LEU A 288 -13.78 -15.14 -21.79
C LEU A 288 -14.00 -16.31 -22.77
N TYR A 289 -13.17 -16.36 -23.80
CA TYR A 289 -13.16 -17.48 -24.73
C TYR A 289 -11.74 -17.77 -25.25
N LYS A 290 -11.54 -18.97 -25.77
CA LYS A 290 -10.27 -19.37 -26.39
C LYS A 290 -10.45 -19.48 -27.88
N ILE A 291 -9.45 -18.98 -28.61
CA ILE A 291 -9.32 -19.23 -30.04
C ILE A 291 -8.33 -20.39 -30.26
N ALA A 292 -8.54 -21.17 -31.33
CA ALA A 292 -7.57 -22.19 -31.75
C ALA A 292 -6.23 -21.52 -32.08
N GLN A 293 -5.14 -22.16 -31.68
CA GLN A 293 -3.79 -21.78 -32.05
C GLN A 293 -3.43 -22.38 -33.39
#